data_915474e5447c81148c9cb7cc012c5617
#
_entry.id   915474e5447c81148c9cb7cc012c5617
#
_cell.length_a   1.000
_cell.length_b   1.000
_cell.length_c   1.000
_cell.angle_alpha   90.00
_cell.angle_beta   90.00
_cell.angle_gamma   90.00
#
_symmetry.space_group_name_H-M   'P 1'
#
loop_
_entity.id
_entity.type
_entity.pdbx_description
1 polymer ?
#
loop_
_entity_poly.entity_id
_entity_poly.type
_entity_poly.pdbx_seq_one_letter_code
_entity_poly.pdbx_strand_id
1 'polypeptide(L)'
;MIHTPRSEALRYLGYRGAQPDEATAALLEERIQAVEGAADPRWTSVEVPLTLRPGGVELGDWSINSEKLRAHLEGCTAALLFGATLGVGVDRLIARSAAGQVTRAAMDQAAAAALIEAVCDDACDQLAQRYSGWYLRPRFSPGYGDFPLTAQPELLRRLDGPRKIGLTATDACLLAPIKSVTAVIGLAKTPGKCHAGGCATCSKVNCTFRRDAK
;
A
#
# COMPACT_ATOMS: atom_id res chain seq x y z
N MET A 1 18.87 -2.57 -0.05
CA MET A 1 17.87 -3.25 -0.93
C MET A 1 16.73 -3.69 -0.02
N ILE A 2 15.48 -3.44 -0.40
CA ILE A 2 14.31 -3.86 0.40
C ILE A 2 14.03 -5.33 0.06
N HIS A 3 13.88 -6.16 1.08
CA HIS A 3 13.62 -7.58 0.92
C HIS A 3 12.17 -7.93 1.22
N THR A 4 11.66 -8.94 0.55
CA THR A 4 10.30 -9.46 0.74
C THR A 4 10.19 -10.17 2.09
N PRO A 5 9.33 -9.73 3.02
CA PRO A 5 9.12 -10.45 4.27
C PRO A 5 8.47 -11.82 4.00
N ARG A 6 9.23 -12.91 4.19
CA ARG A 6 8.77 -14.29 3.93
C ARG A 6 7.49 -14.62 4.73
N SER A 7 7.40 -14.17 5.96
CA SER A 7 6.21 -14.38 6.81
C SER A 7 4.95 -13.72 6.22
N GLU A 8 5.09 -12.54 5.64
CA GLU A 8 3.97 -11.85 4.98
C GLU A 8 3.58 -12.56 3.67
N ALA A 9 4.56 -13.02 2.88
CA ALA A 9 4.27 -13.82 1.68
C ALA A 9 3.51 -15.11 2.04
N LEU A 10 3.92 -15.82 3.09
CA LEU A 10 3.20 -16.99 3.61
C LEU A 10 1.78 -16.62 4.08
N ARG A 11 1.61 -15.50 4.76
CA ARG A 11 0.30 -15.00 5.18
C ARG A 11 -0.62 -14.75 3.97
N TYR A 12 -0.11 -14.16 2.90
CA TYR A 12 -0.87 -13.94 1.66
C TYR A 12 -1.23 -15.25 0.95
N LEU A 13 -0.42 -16.31 1.12
CA LEU A 13 -0.73 -17.66 0.64
C LEU A 13 -1.72 -18.42 1.54
N GLY A 14 -2.13 -17.84 2.67
CA GLY A 14 -3.09 -18.45 3.60
C GLY A 14 -2.47 -19.32 4.70
N TYR A 15 -1.14 -19.34 4.82
CA TYR A 15 -0.44 -20.01 5.93
C TYR A 15 -0.59 -19.16 7.21
N ARG A 16 -1.49 -19.58 8.09
CA ARG A 16 -1.78 -18.91 9.39
C ARG A 16 -0.90 -19.50 10.49
N GLY A 17 0.40 -19.16 10.48
CA GLY A 17 1.37 -19.73 11.43
C GLY A 17 1.79 -21.17 11.14
N ALA A 18 1.12 -21.87 10.22
CA ALA A 18 1.59 -23.16 9.70
C ALA A 18 2.83 -22.98 8.85
N GLN A 19 3.69 -24.00 8.85
CA GLN A 19 4.85 -24.04 7.95
C GLN A 19 4.50 -24.86 6.70
N PRO A 20 4.92 -24.41 5.51
CA PRO A 20 4.82 -25.22 4.31
C PRO A 20 5.79 -26.41 4.39
N ASP A 21 5.53 -27.46 3.60
CA ASP A 21 6.53 -28.52 3.37
C ASP A 21 7.80 -27.97 2.71
N GLU A 22 8.87 -28.77 2.73
CA GLU A 22 10.18 -28.36 2.25
C GLU A 22 10.17 -27.94 0.76
N ALA A 23 9.46 -28.68 -0.09
CA ALA A 23 9.38 -28.38 -1.52
C ALA A 23 8.63 -27.05 -1.78
N THR A 24 7.54 -26.84 -1.07
CA THR A 24 6.77 -25.58 -1.13
C THR A 24 7.59 -24.41 -0.58
N ALA A 25 8.34 -24.63 0.50
CA ALA A 25 9.21 -23.61 1.11
C ALA A 25 10.33 -23.18 0.14
N ALA A 26 11.00 -24.17 -0.50
CA ALA A 26 12.04 -23.92 -1.48
C ALA A 26 11.51 -23.18 -2.72
N LEU A 27 10.33 -23.60 -3.22
CA LEU A 27 9.69 -22.92 -4.34
C LEU A 27 9.32 -21.48 -4.00
N LEU A 28 8.78 -21.23 -2.81
CA LEU A 28 8.47 -19.86 -2.38
C LEU A 28 9.73 -18.99 -2.35
N GLU A 29 10.84 -19.49 -1.85
CA GLU A 29 12.10 -18.76 -1.82
C GLU A 29 12.59 -18.42 -3.24
N GLU A 30 12.55 -19.38 -4.16
CA GLU A 30 12.84 -19.15 -5.59
C GLU A 30 11.95 -18.01 -6.15
N ARG A 31 10.65 -18.03 -5.82
CA ARG A 31 9.71 -17.02 -6.34
C ARG A 31 9.91 -15.64 -5.70
N ILE A 32 10.26 -15.57 -4.43
CA ILE A 32 10.64 -14.31 -3.76
C ILE A 32 11.83 -13.70 -4.49
N GLN A 33 12.90 -14.45 -4.73
CA GLN A 33 14.08 -13.96 -5.45
C GLN A 33 13.74 -13.52 -6.88
N ALA A 34 12.87 -14.26 -7.57
CA ALA A 34 12.41 -13.87 -8.90
C ALA A 34 11.61 -12.56 -8.92
N VAL A 35 10.76 -12.35 -7.93
CA VAL A 35 9.98 -11.10 -7.77
C VAL A 35 10.91 -9.94 -7.42
N GLU A 36 11.84 -10.12 -6.48
CA GLU A 36 12.83 -9.09 -6.11
C GLU A 36 13.70 -8.70 -7.31
N GLY A 37 14.15 -9.68 -8.09
CA GLY A 37 14.95 -9.44 -9.30
C GLY A 37 14.18 -8.77 -10.44
N ALA A 38 12.87 -8.92 -10.49
CA ALA A 38 12.01 -8.27 -11.49
C ALA A 38 11.50 -6.89 -11.06
N ALA A 39 11.60 -6.57 -9.77
CA ALA A 39 11.09 -5.33 -9.21
C ALA A 39 12.02 -4.14 -9.49
N ASP A 40 11.39 -2.99 -9.75
CA ASP A 40 12.00 -1.66 -9.80
C ASP A 40 11.22 -0.74 -8.85
N PRO A 41 11.44 -0.86 -7.51
CA PRO A 41 10.68 -0.15 -6.52
C PRO A 41 10.90 1.35 -6.63
N ARG A 42 9.80 2.10 -6.77
CA ARG A 42 9.81 3.57 -6.79
C ARG A 42 8.69 4.09 -5.93
N TRP A 43 8.91 5.23 -5.28
CA TRP A 43 7.87 5.93 -4.56
C TRP A 43 8.02 7.45 -4.68
N THR A 44 6.94 8.16 -4.42
CA THR A 44 6.91 9.62 -4.38
C THR A 44 5.89 10.11 -3.37
N SER A 45 6.10 11.31 -2.86
CA SER A 45 5.12 11.99 -2.03
C SER A 45 5.09 13.48 -2.32
N VAL A 46 3.94 14.10 -2.05
CA VAL A 46 3.72 15.55 -2.15
C VAL A 46 2.98 15.99 -0.91
N GLU A 47 3.51 16.98 -0.19
CA GLU A 47 2.82 17.62 0.92
C GLU A 47 1.75 18.57 0.38
N VAL A 48 0.57 18.54 1.00
CA VAL A 48 -0.56 19.41 0.66
C VAL A 48 -1.19 19.98 1.93
N PRO A 49 -1.69 21.22 1.90
CA PRO A 49 -2.50 21.76 2.97
C PRO A 49 -3.74 20.90 3.22
N LEU A 50 -4.12 20.74 4.48
CA LEU A 50 -5.30 19.97 4.89
C LEU A 50 -6.30 20.88 5.59
N THR A 51 -7.55 20.87 5.13
CA THR A 51 -8.69 21.46 5.82
C THR A 51 -9.74 20.37 6.04
N LEU A 52 -10.15 20.17 7.29
CA LEU A 52 -11.27 19.29 7.63
C LEU A 52 -12.57 20.06 7.48
N ARG A 53 -13.56 19.48 6.82
CA ARG A 53 -14.89 20.05 6.62
C ARG A 53 -15.99 19.04 6.95
N PRO A 54 -17.23 19.47 7.20
CA PRO A 54 -18.36 18.56 7.34
C PRO A 54 -18.47 17.67 6.09
N GLY A 55 -18.52 16.34 6.29
CA GLY A 55 -18.66 15.38 5.21
C GLY A 55 -17.38 15.01 4.47
N GLY A 56 -16.20 15.58 4.81
CA GLY A 56 -14.99 15.27 4.09
C GLY A 56 -13.79 16.14 4.40
N VAL A 57 -12.87 16.23 3.43
CA VAL A 57 -11.61 16.97 3.55
C VAL A 57 -11.31 17.78 2.30
N GLU A 58 -10.49 18.81 2.45
CA GLU A 58 -9.84 19.53 1.35
C GLU A 58 -8.33 19.30 1.44
N LEU A 59 -7.74 18.85 0.36
CA LEU A 59 -6.30 18.64 0.19
C LEU A 59 -5.78 19.65 -0.83
N GLY A 60 -5.36 20.81 -0.34
CA GLY A 60 -5.13 21.99 -1.18
C GLY A 60 -6.44 22.48 -1.82
N ASP A 61 -6.50 22.46 -3.15
CA ASP A 61 -7.69 22.81 -3.96
C ASP A 61 -8.56 21.59 -4.34
N TRP A 62 -8.31 20.43 -3.73
CA TRP A 62 -9.02 19.19 -4.02
C TRP A 62 -9.94 18.77 -2.87
N SER A 63 -11.25 18.82 -3.12
CA SER A 63 -12.28 18.42 -2.17
C SER A 63 -12.61 16.93 -2.32
N ILE A 64 -12.64 16.20 -1.20
CA ILE A 64 -12.99 14.79 -1.13
C ILE A 64 -14.12 14.60 -0.11
N ASN A 65 -15.23 14.00 -0.55
CA ASN A 65 -16.32 13.60 0.32
C ASN A 65 -16.03 12.23 0.89
N SER A 66 -15.58 12.16 2.14
CA SER A 66 -15.31 10.94 2.89
C SER A 66 -15.24 11.24 4.38
N GLU A 67 -16.21 10.77 5.12
CA GLU A 67 -16.22 10.90 6.59
C GLU A 67 -15.14 10.05 7.24
N LYS A 68 -14.84 8.88 6.67
CA LYS A 68 -13.79 8.01 7.22
C LYS A 68 -12.40 8.58 7.00
N LEU A 69 -12.14 9.19 5.83
CA LEU A 69 -10.88 9.91 5.61
C LEU A 69 -10.79 11.13 6.52
N ARG A 70 -11.88 11.88 6.68
CA ARG A 70 -11.95 13.03 7.60
C ARG A 70 -11.61 12.61 9.04
N ALA A 71 -12.26 11.54 9.54
CA ALA A 71 -12.00 11.02 10.87
C ALA A 71 -10.55 10.49 11.02
N HIS A 72 -10.01 9.86 9.97
CA HIS A 72 -8.63 9.38 9.95
C HIS A 72 -7.61 10.52 10.06
N LEU A 73 -7.91 11.67 9.45
CA LEU A 73 -7.05 12.85 9.45
C LEU A 73 -7.34 13.83 10.60
N GLU A 74 -8.20 13.46 11.55
CA GLU A 74 -8.50 14.31 12.71
C GLU A 74 -7.23 14.60 13.51
N GLY A 75 -7.04 15.87 13.87
CA GLY A 75 -5.84 16.36 14.56
C GLY A 75 -4.60 16.49 13.69
N CYS A 76 -4.69 16.21 12.39
CA CYS A 76 -3.64 16.54 11.43
C CYS A 76 -3.78 17.99 10.93
N THR A 77 -2.66 18.60 10.60
CA THR A 77 -2.59 19.99 10.08
C THR A 77 -2.11 20.07 8.65
N ALA A 78 -1.57 18.97 8.13
CA ALA A 78 -1.21 18.79 6.73
C ALA A 78 -1.37 17.32 6.34
N ALA A 79 -1.27 17.02 5.06
CA ALA A 79 -1.28 15.65 4.56
C ALA A 79 -0.22 15.45 3.49
N LEU A 80 0.22 14.20 3.34
CA LEU A 80 1.04 13.76 2.23
C LEU A 80 0.16 12.93 1.29
N LEU A 81 0.14 13.29 0.03
CA LEU A 81 -0.24 12.37 -1.04
C LEU A 81 0.94 11.43 -1.25
N PHE A 82 0.69 10.15 -1.39
CA PHE A 82 1.71 9.12 -1.47
C PHE A 82 1.42 8.15 -2.61
N GLY A 83 2.46 7.71 -3.29
CA GLY A 83 2.38 6.66 -4.30
C GLY A 83 3.65 5.83 -4.35
N ALA A 84 3.50 4.51 -4.49
CA ALA A 84 4.59 3.55 -4.64
C ALA A 84 4.24 2.47 -5.67
N THR A 85 5.23 1.90 -6.34
CA THR A 85 5.08 0.84 -7.34
C THR A 85 6.28 -0.09 -7.32
N LEU A 86 6.08 -1.36 -7.70
CA LEU A 86 7.17 -2.30 -8.00
C LEU A 86 7.60 -2.28 -9.47
N GLY A 87 6.95 -1.46 -10.28
CA GLY A 87 7.24 -1.39 -11.71
C GLY A 87 6.62 -2.55 -12.53
N VAL A 88 6.64 -2.39 -13.85
CA VAL A 88 6.01 -3.31 -14.82
C VAL A 88 6.70 -4.68 -14.90
N GLY A 89 7.94 -4.80 -14.43
CA GLY A 89 8.69 -6.07 -14.45
C GLY A 89 8.00 -7.16 -13.65
N VAL A 90 7.45 -6.81 -12.48
CA VAL A 90 6.69 -7.74 -11.63
C VAL A 90 5.39 -8.18 -12.29
N ASP A 91 4.66 -7.27 -12.93
CA ASP A 91 3.42 -7.61 -13.64
C ASP A 91 3.70 -8.60 -14.78
N ARG A 92 4.79 -8.40 -15.53
CA ARG A 92 5.23 -9.31 -16.61
C ARG A 92 5.65 -10.68 -16.07
N LEU A 93 6.34 -10.73 -14.91
CA LEU A 93 6.70 -11.98 -14.26
C LEU A 93 5.45 -12.78 -13.88
N ILE A 94 4.50 -12.14 -13.19
CA ILE A 94 3.24 -12.75 -12.76
C ILE A 94 2.44 -13.27 -13.98
N ALA A 95 2.33 -12.47 -15.04
CA ALA A 95 1.62 -12.85 -16.25
C ALA A 95 2.26 -14.09 -16.94
N ARG A 96 3.58 -14.17 -16.99
CA ARG A 96 4.30 -15.34 -17.52
C ARG A 96 4.05 -16.60 -16.69
N SER A 97 4.09 -16.50 -15.37
CA SER A 97 3.79 -17.62 -14.48
C SER A 97 2.34 -18.08 -14.62
N ALA A 98 1.41 -17.15 -14.77
CA ALA A 98 -0.02 -17.46 -14.93
C ALA A 98 -0.35 -18.26 -16.23
N ALA A 99 0.48 -18.13 -17.26
CA ALA A 99 0.27 -18.81 -18.53
C ALA A 99 0.45 -20.35 -18.50
N GLY A 100 1.06 -20.90 -17.43
CA GLY A 100 1.29 -22.35 -17.39
C GLY A 100 1.51 -22.96 -16.00
N GLN A 101 1.63 -22.14 -14.96
CA GLN A 101 2.04 -22.63 -13.63
C GLN A 101 1.29 -21.88 -12.50
N VAL A 102 0.05 -22.29 -12.26
CA VAL A 102 -0.87 -21.62 -11.30
C VAL A 102 -0.25 -21.44 -9.91
N THR A 103 0.45 -22.47 -9.40
CA THR A 103 1.12 -22.40 -8.08
C THR A 103 2.21 -21.31 -8.07
N ARG A 104 3.04 -21.24 -9.10
CA ARG A 104 4.07 -20.18 -9.21
C ARG A 104 3.43 -18.79 -9.30
N ALA A 105 2.36 -18.64 -10.08
CA ALA A 105 1.65 -17.39 -10.18
C ALA A 105 1.06 -16.93 -8.83
N ALA A 106 0.50 -17.85 -8.05
CA ALA A 106 0.00 -17.56 -6.71
C ALA A 106 1.12 -17.11 -5.77
N MET A 107 2.28 -17.78 -5.82
CA MET A 107 3.45 -17.40 -5.03
C MET A 107 4.02 -16.04 -5.46
N ASP A 108 4.12 -15.77 -6.77
CA ASP A 108 4.54 -14.46 -7.29
C ASP A 108 3.60 -13.34 -6.83
N GLN A 109 2.29 -13.58 -6.86
CA GLN A 109 1.29 -12.63 -6.36
C GLN A 109 1.47 -12.33 -4.88
N ALA A 110 1.71 -13.38 -4.07
CA ALA A 110 1.90 -13.26 -2.62
C ALA A 110 3.23 -12.56 -2.28
N ALA A 111 4.33 -12.94 -2.93
CA ALA A 111 5.63 -12.31 -2.75
C ALA A 111 5.59 -10.83 -3.16
N ALA A 112 4.99 -10.52 -4.31
CA ALA A 112 4.87 -9.15 -4.76
C ALA A 112 3.95 -8.29 -3.87
N ALA A 113 2.89 -8.88 -3.29
CA ALA A 113 2.06 -8.18 -2.30
C ALA A 113 2.84 -7.89 -1.01
N ALA A 114 3.66 -8.83 -0.54
CA ALA A 114 4.52 -8.62 0.62
C ALA A 114 5.61 -7.57 0.34
N LEU A 115 6.22 -7.61 -0.85
CA LEU A 115 7.27 -6.66 -1.23
C LEU A 115 6.76 -5.23 -1.35
N ILE A 116 5.59 -5.00 -1.99
CA ILE A 116 5.07 -3.62 -2.11
C ILE A 116 4.72 -3.03 -0.74
N GLU A 117 4.21 -3.82 0.20
CA GLU A 117 3.98 -3.35 1.57
C GLU A 117 5.30 -3.01 2.27
N ALA A 118 6.35 -3.83 2.12
CA ALA A 118 7.68 -3.53 2.66
C ALA A 118 8.27 -2.24 2.07
N VAL A 119 8.10 -2.01 0.76
CA VAL A 119 8.49 -0.75 0.09
C VAL A 119 7.73 0.44 0.66
N CYS A 120 6.43 0.29 0.89
CA CYS A 120 5.62 1.35 1.48
C CYS A 120 5.98 1.63 2.94
N ASP A 121 6.34 0.61 3.71
CA ASP A 121 6.74 0.77 5.11
C ASP A 121 8.11 1.47 5.20
N ASP A 122 9.09 1.06 4.39
CA ASP A 122 10.39 1.73 4.28
C ASP A 122 10.25 3.21 3.84
N ALA A 123 9.39 3.48 2.86
CA ALA A 123 9.08 4.85 2.44
C ALA A 123 8.46 5.68 3.57
N CYS A 124 7.56 5.09 4.38
CA CYS A 124 6.98 5.77 5.54
C CYS A 124 8.03 6.04 6.62
N ASP A 125 8.99 5.13 6.84
CA ASP A 125 10.10 5.34 7.77
C ASP A 125 11.01 6.49 7.30
N GLN A 126 11.32 6.56 6.01
CA GLN A 126 12.06 7.69 5.42
C GLN A 126 11.30 9.02 5.55
N LEU A 127 9.98 8.99 5.33
CA LEU A 127 9.12 10.16 5.53
C LEU A 127 9.08 10.58 7.01
N ALA A 128 9.01 9.64 7.94
CA ALA A 128 9.05 9.94 9.37
C ALA A 128 10.36 10.62 9.79
N GLN A 129 11.49 10.20 9.21
CA GLN A 129 12.78 10.87 9.41
C GLN A 129 12.79 12.29 8.81
N ARG A 130 12.26 12.46 7.59
CA ARG A 130 12.18 13.76 6.92
C ARG A 130 11.27 14.74 7.64
N TYR A 131 10.18 14.26 8.22
CA TYR A 131 9.22 15.03 9.00
C TYR A 131 9.45 14.86 10.50
N SER A 132 10.70 14.93 10.95
CA SER A 132 11.08 14.86 12.37
C SER A 132 10.27 15.87 13.20
N GLY A 133 9.72 15.41 14.34
CA GLY A 133 8.81 16.20 15.17
C GLY A 133 7.35 16.23 14.69
N TRP A 134 7.02 15.40 13.69
CA TRP A 134 5.65 15.12 13.28
C TRP A 134 5.32 13.65 13.47
N TYR A 135 4.03 13.37 13.66
CA TYR A 135 3.49 12.02 13.73
C TYR A 135 2.73 11.72 12.43
N LEU A 136 3.18 10.73 11.69
CA LEU A 136 2.53 10.27 10.47
C LEU A 136 1.34 9.37 10.84
N ARG A 137 0.17 9.64 10.24
CA ARG A 137 -0.96 8.70 10.29
C ARG A 137 -0.70 7.54 9.34
N PRO A 138 -1.29 6.36 9.59
CA PRO A 138 -1.23 5.26 8.62
C PRO A 138 -1.72 5.68 7.24
N ARG A 139 -1.27 4.97 6.22
CA ARG A 139 -1.74 5.14 4.85
C ARG A 139 -3.25 4.88 4.75
N PHE A 140 -3.98 5.80 4.14
CA PHE A 140 -5.41 5.66 3.85
C PHE A 140 -5.64 5.79 2.34
N SER A 141 -6.02 4.71 1.69
CA SER A 141 -6.05 4.59 0.23
C SER A 141 -7.45 4.80 -0.36
N PRO A 142 -7.58 5.33 -1.59
CA PRO A 142 -8.82 5.25 -2.35
C PRO A 142 -9.36 3.82 -2.40
N GLY A 143 -10.67 3.65 -2.23
CA GLY A 143 -11.33 2.35 -2.09
C GLY A 143 -11.47 1.87 -0.63
N TYR A 144 -10.81 2.48 0.36
CA TYR A 144 -11.06 2.20 1.76
C TYR A 144 -12.25 2.98 2.30
N GLY A 145 -13.13 2.28 2.99
CA GLY A 145 -14.27 2.88 3.65
C GLY A 145 -15.20 3.56 2.64
N ASP A 146 -15.33 4.88 2.75
CA ASP A 146 -16.09 5.75 1.86
C ASP A 146 -15.18 6.69 1.04
N PHE A 147 -13.86 6.47 1.06
CA PHE A 147 -12.94 7.20 0.18
C PHE A 147 -13.07 6.63 -1.24
N PRO A 148 -13.66 7.38 -2.20
CA PRO A 148 -14.04 6.80 -3.47
C PRO A 148 -12.82 6.37 -4.30
N LEU A 149 -12.91 5.20 -4.94
CA LEU A 149 -11.86 4.70 -5.83
C LEU A 149 -11.63 5.65 -7.02
N THR A 150 -12.68 6.38 -7.43
CA THR A 150 -12.62 7.39 -8.50
C THR A 150 -11.73 8.59 -8.17
N ALA A 151 -11.24 8.72 -6.94
CA ALA A 151 -10.23 9.69 -6.53
C ALA A 151 -8.81 9.35 -7.05
N GLN A 152 -8.60 8.11 -7.51
CA GLN A 152 -7.30 7.60 -7.93
C GLN A 152 -6.61 8.42 -9.04
N PRO A 153 -7.27 8.76 -10.17
CA PRO A 153 -6.66 9.55 -11.24
C PRO A 153 -6.20 10.93 -10.77
N GLU A 154 -7.02 11.62 -9.95
CA GLU A 154 -6.68 12.93 -9.44
C GLU A 154 -5.51 12.89 -8.45
N LEU A 155 -5.45 11.87 -7.58
CA LEU A 155 -4.33 11.65 -6.68
C LEU A 155 -3.03 11.46 -7.46
N LEU A 156 -3.05 10.64 -8.50
CA LEU A 156 -1.89 10.39 -9.36
C LEU A 156 -1.48 11.62 -10.17
N ARG A 157 -2.43 12.43 -10.62
CA ARG A 157 -2.15 13.70 -11.30
C ARG A 157 -1.40 14.66 -10.36
N ARG A 158 -1.83 14.78 -9.10
CA ARG A 158 -1.20 15.64 -8.09
C ARG A 158 0.18 15.15 -7.68
N LEU A 159 0.38 13.84 -7.65
CA LEU A 159 1.69 13.22 -7.42
C LEU A 159 2.66 13.40 -8.58
N ASP A 160 2.15 13.71 -9.79
CA ASP A 160 2.89 13.56 -11.04
C ASP A 160 3.41 12.11 -11.21
N GLY A 161 2.54 11.17 -10.82
CA GLY A 161 2.85 9.73 -10.74
C GLY A 161 3.41 9.14 -12.02
N PRO A 162 2.79 9.40 -13.19
CA PRO A 162 3.28 8.87 -14.47
C PRO A 162 4.73 9.27 -14.77
N ARG A 163 5.09 10.53 -14.54
CA ARG A 163 6.43 11.04 -14.84
C ARG A 163 7.46 10.64 -13.79
N LYS A 164 7.09 10.71 -12.50
CA LYS A 164 8.04 10.47 -11.40
C LYS A 164 8.34 8.98 -11.16
N ILE A 165 7.32 8.14 -11.21
CA ILE A 165 7.44 6.73 -10.83
C ILE A 165 6.82 5.76 -11.84
N GLY A 166 6.32 6.23 -12.98
CA GLY A 166 5.69 5.40 -14.00
C GLY A 166 4.36 4.78 -13.57
N LEU A 167 3.67 5.41 -12.60
CA LEU A 167 2.40 4.91 -12.04
C LEU A 167 1.22 5.67 -12.62
N THR A 168 0.29 4.94 -13.22
CA THR A 168 -0.95 5.46 -13.83
C THR A 168 -2.18 4.75 -13.24
N ALA A 169 -3.37 5.20 -13.62
CA ALA A 169 -4.62 4.48 -13.41
C ALA A 169 -5.32 4.26 -14.74
N THR A 170 -6.00 3.11 -14.86
CA THR A 170 -6.90 2.83 -15.97
C THR A 170 -8.21 3.62 -15.85
N ASP A 171 -9.06 3.59 -16.90
CA ASP A 171 -10.40 4.18 -16.86
C ASP A 171 -11.28 3.58 -15.75
N ALA A 172 -11.03 2.33 -15.36
CA ALA A 172 -11.66 1.68 -14.20
C ALA A 172 -11.02 2.03 -12.86
N CYS A 173 -10.13 3.05 -12.82
CA CYS A 173 -9.39 3.48 -11.64
C CYS A 173 -8.48 2.40 -11.01
N LEU A 174 -8.08 1.38 -11.77
CA LEU A 174 -7.09 0.39 -11.32
C LEU A 174 -5.68 0.91 -11.58
N LEU A 175 -4.79 0.69 -10.63
CA LEU A 175 -3.37 1.08 -10.77
C LEU A 175 -2.64 0.25 -11.81
N ALA A 176 -1.78 0.89 -12.58
CA ALA A 176 -0.88 0.29 -13.54
C ALA A 176 0.52 0.93 -13.40
N PRO A 177 1.55 0.17 -12.99
CA PRO A 177 1.60 -1.28 -12.69
C PRO A 177 0.65 -1.72 -11.57
N ILE A 178 0.22 -3.00 -11.59
CA ILE A 178 -0.78 -3.55 -10.65
C ILE A 178 -0.25 -3.58 -9.22
N LYS A 179 1.03 -3.91 -9.06
CA LYS A 179 1.67 -3.94 -7.74
C LYS A 179 2.14 -2.55 -7.32
N SER A 180 1.15 -1.73 -6.98
CA SER A 180 1.31 -0.33 -6.61
C SER A 180 0.32 0.04 -5.50
N VAL A 181 0.65 1.11 -4.78
CA VAL A 181 -0.17 1.68 -3.71
C VAL A 181 -0.24 3.18 -3.90
N THR A 182 -1.40 3.77 -3.67
CA THR A 182 -1.57 5.20 -3.46
C THR A 182 -2.30 5.44 -2.15
N ALA A 183 -2.00 6.53 -1.47
CA ALA A 183 -2.60 6.83 -0.18
C ALA A 183 -2.54 8.32 0.16
N VAL A 184 -3.33 8.69 1.16
CA VAL A 184 -3.20 9.93 1.93
C VAL A 184 -2.62 9.56 3.29
N ILE A 185 -1.61 10.31 3.76
CA ILE A 185 -0.95 10.15 5.06
C ILE A 185 -1.09 11.48 5.79
N GLY A 186 -1.72 11.48 6.94
CA GLY A 186 -1.87 12.69 7.75
C GLY A 186 -0.58 13.04 8.51
N LEU A 187 -0.30 14.32 8.64
CA LEU A 187 0.78 14.89 9.47
C LEU A 187 0.19 15.60 10.69
N ALA A 188 0.50 15.12 11.89
CA ALA A 188 0.04 15.67 13.16
C ALA A 188 1.21 16.13 14.02
N LYS A 189 1.00 17.15 14.87
CA LYS A 189 1.99 17.60 15.86
C LYS A 189 1.96 16.81 17.16
N THR A 190 0.88 16.08 17.40
CA THR A 190 0.70 15.26 18.59
C THR A 190 0.48 13.81 18.21
N PRO A 191 0.96 12.85 19.05
CA PRO A 191 0.59 11.46 18.85
C PRO A 191 -0.93 11.35 18.97
N GLY A 192 -1.60 11.01 17.88
CA GLY A 192 -3.02 10.76 17.91
C GLY A 192 -3.31 9.32 18.30
N LYS A 193 -4.51 9.05 18.82
CA LYS A 193 -5.05 7.70 18.76
C LYS A 193 -5.17 7.37 17.28
N CYS A 194 -4.12 6.78 16.72
CA CYS A 194 -4.25 6.11 15.45
C CYS A 194 -5.42 5.16 15.67
N HIS A 195 -6.53 5.36 14.98
CA HIS A 195 -7.37 4.23 14.69
C HIS A 195 -6.47 3.35 13.81
N ALA A 196 -5.58 2.61 14.47
CA ALA A 196 -4.86 1.52 13.88
C ALA A 196 -5.95 0.53 13.47
N GLY A 197 -6.69 0.90 12.44
CA GLY A 197 -7.79 0.15 11.86
C GLY A 197 -7.28 -1.10 11.14
N GLY A 198 -6.18 -1.64 11.63
CA GLY A 198 -5.69 -2.93 11.23
C GLY A 198 -6.61 -4.04 11.77
N CYS A 199 -6.10 -5.23 11.72
CA CYS A 199 -6.82 -6.42 12.17
C CYS A 199 -7.32 -6.34 13.62
N ALA A 200 -6.69 -5.52 14.48
CA ALA A 200 -7.08 -5.34 15.87
C ALA A 200 -8.50 -4.72 16.08
N THR A 201 -8.92 -3.85 15.17
CA THR A 201 -10.25 -3.18 15.27
C THR A 201 -11.25 -3.68 14.22
N CYS A 202 -10.83 -4.64 13.39
CA CYS A 202 -11.67 -5.21 12.34
C CYS A 202 -12.68 -6.18 12.91
N SER A 203 -13.97 -5.96 12.65
CA SER A 203 -15.07 -6.83 13.08
C SER A 203 -15.11 -8.20 12.37
N LYS A 204 -14.35 -8.37 11.29
CA LYS A 204 -14.31 -9.64 10.53
C LYS A 204 -13.42 -10.65 11.24
N VAL A 205 -14.00 -11.46 12.13
CA VAL A 205 -13.28 -12.46 12.96
C VAL A 205 -12.60 -13.54 12.08
N ASN A 206 -13.28 -14.01 11.03
CA ASN A 206 -12.79 -15.08 10.13
C ASN A 206 -12.13 -14.51 8.86
N CYS A 207 -11.24 -13.53 9.01
CA CYS A 207 -10.53 -12.97 7.86
C CYS A 207 -9.31 -13.82 7.50
N THR A 208 -9.23 -14.29 6.24
CA THR A 208 -8.09 -15.06 5.72
C THR A 208 -6.77 -14.27 5.79
N PHE A 209 -6.85 -12.94 5.76
CA PHE A 209 -5.70 -12.04 5.76
C PHE A 209 -5.48 -11.31 7.08
N ARG A 210 -6.11 -11.78 8.19
CA ARG A 210 -5.93 -11.15 9.49
C ARG A 210 -4.44 -11.26 9.91
N ARG A 211 -3.84 -10.13 10.31
CA ARG A 211 -2.56 -10.13 11.00
C ARG A 211 -2.81 -10.54 12.44
N ASP A 212 -2.08 -11.53 12.93
CA ASP A 212 -2.11 -11.86 14.34
C ASP A 212 -1.61 -10.65 15.14
N ALA A 213 -2.29 -10.35 16.25
CA ALA A 213 -1.83 -9.31 17.16
C ALA A 213 -0.45 -9.76 17.70
N LYS A 214 0.56 -8.90 17.51
CA LYS A 214 1.85 -9.08 18.17
C LYS A 214 1.68 -8.88 19.66
#